data_d8ee46a1720c8acd8bc97d9f3c66231e
#
_entry.id   d8ee46a1720c8acd8bc97d9f3c66231e
#
_cell.length_a   1.000
_cell.length_b   1.000
_cell.length_c   1.000
_cell.angle_alpha   90.00
_cell.angle_beta   90.00
_cell.angle_gamma   90.00
#
_symmetry.space_group_name_H-M   'P 1'
#
loop_
_entity.id
_entity.type
_entity.pdbx_description
1 polymer ?
#
loop_
_entity_poly.entity_id
_entity_poly.type
_entity_poly.pdbx_seq_one_letter_code
_entity_poly.pdbx_strand_id
1 'polypeptide(L)'
;MNRTFRKQEIFGITLRYFCKKQPMILLEITMQDMQTILVIFGIVLVLVLGVMVFLMTEFRRLKTTVDLKRPVAADNSLLRLQAYERLTLLADRIALKNLVTRMHDTQFTARELAAGLIETIRSEYEYNITQQNYINPEVWKAVTNLKDQNIYIINELTASLPPHATALDCSRAILQYTTADNAELSGIVLNAIQYEVKKLI
;
A
#
# COMPACT_ATOMS: atom_id res chain seq x y z
N MET A 1 63.72 60.55 -58.20
CA MET A 1 62.64 59.61 -58.53
C MET A 1 63.10 58.21 -58.19
N ASN A 2 63.31 57.84 -56.90
CA ASN A 2 63.77 56.46 -56.52
C ASN A 2 63.61 56.08 -55.04
N ARG A 3 62.77 56.74 -54.24
CA ARG A 3 62.51 56.37 -52.85
C ARG A 3 61.14 55.66 -52.61
N THR A 4 60.23 55.85 -53.48
CA THR A 4 58.87 55.31 -53.37
C THR A 4 58.77 53.84 -53.85
N PHE A 5 59.56 53.49 -54.89
CA PHE A 5 59.57 52.10 -55.41
C PHE A 5 60.20 51.11 -54.43
N ARG A 6 61.19 51.45 -53.65
CA ARG A 6 61.87 50.57 -52.70
C ARG A 6 61.03 50.28 -51.48
N LYS A 7 60.08 51.16 -51.08
CA LYS A 7 59.17 50.93 -49.95
C LYS A 7 58.06 49.93 -50.29
N GLN A 8 57.59 49.91 -51.54
CA GLN A 8 56.58 48.97 -51.98
C GLN A 8 57.08 47.53 -52.08
N GLU A 9 58.31 47.32 -52.54
CA GLU A 9 58.88 45.97 -52.58
C GLU A 9 59.14 45.40 -51.19
N ILE A 10 59.65 46.17 -50.26
CA ILE A 10 59.91 45.74 -48.89
C ILE A 10 58.60 45.44 -48.16
N PHE A 11 57.53 46.20 -48.40
CA PHE A 11 56.21 45.97 -47.81
C PHE A 11 55.53 44.70 -48.38
N GLY A 12 55.69 44.47 -49.68
CA GLY A 12 55.20 43.26 -50.36
C GLY A 12 55.91 41.96 -49.89
N ILE A 13 57.23 42.06 -49.66
CA ILE A 13 58.01 40.90 -49.13
C ILE A 13 57.65 40.63 -47.66
N THR A 14 57.48 41.64 -46.83
CA THR A 14 57.11 41.51 -45.40
C THR A 14 55.70 40.93 -45.26
N LEU A 15 54.73 41.33 -46.08
CA LEU A 15 53.37 40.82 -46.08
C LEU A 15 53.34 39.34 -46.51
N ARG A 16 54.17 38.96 -47.54
CA ARG A 16 54.24 37.53 -47.95
C ARG A 16 54.88 36.64 -46.90
N TYR A 17 55.87 37.13 -46.16
CA TYR A 17 56.48 36.38 -45.04
C TYR A 17 55.47 36.22 -43.86
N PHE A 18 54.71 37.26 -43.59
CA PHE A 18 53.75 37.26 -42.52
C PHE A 18 52.54 36.32 -42.85
N CYS A 19 52.08 36.36 -44.11
CA CYS A 19 50.99 35.54 -44.56
C CYS A 19 51.34 34.03 -44.67
N LYS A 20 52.60 33.67 -44.92
CA LYS A 20 53.09 32.30 -45.09
C LYS A 20 53.40 31.66 -43.75
N LYS A 21 53.69 32.45 -42.71
CA LYS A 21 54.03 31.90 -41.36
C LYS A 21 52.80 31.73 -40.44
N GLN A 22 51.73 32.48 -40.72
CA GLN A 22 50.50 32.40 -39.90
C GLN A 22 49.80 31.04 -39.92
N PRO A 23 49.57 30.36 -41.06
CA PRO A 23 48.82 29.12 -41.05
C PRO A 23 49.52 27.97 -40.35
N MET A 24 50.88 28.01 -40.29
CA MET A 24 51.63 26.93 -39.63
C MET A 24 51.61 27.05 -38.11
N ILE A 25 51.62 28.28 -37.58
CA ILE A 25 51.53 28.52 -36.12
C ILE A 25 50.12 28.25 -35.64
N LEU A 26 49.08 28.61 -36.40
CA LEU A 26 47.69 28.31 -36.10
C LEU A 26 47.41 26.78 -36.13
N LEU A 27 48.04 26.07 -37.04
CA LEU A 27 47.90 24.61 -37.13
C LEU A 27 48.58 23.88 -35.97
N GLU A 28 49.75 24.36 -35.51
CA GLU A 28 50.43 23.79 -34.31
C GLU A 28 49.64 24.08 -33.03
N ILE A 29 49.11 25.29 -32.87
CA ILE A 29 48.29 25.66 -31.70
C ILE A 29 47.00 24.81 -31.66
N THR A 30 46.35 24.59 -32.80
CA THR A 30 45.12 23.78 -32.84
C THR A 30 45.37 22.28 -32.59
N MET A 31 46.50 21.73 -32.98
CA MET A 31 46.84 20.33 -32.69
C MET A 31 47.17 20.11 -31.22
N GLN A 32 47.86 21.07 -30.58
CA GLN A 32 48.20 20.97 -29.15
C GLN A 32 46.96 21.21 -28.27
N ASP A 33 46.08 22.12 -28.64
CA ASP A 33 44.81 22.36 -27.96
C ASP A 33 43.87 21.17 -28.08
N MET A 34 43.86 20.50 -29.24
CA MET A 34 43.04 19.28 -29.43
C MET A 34 43.51 18.11 -28.55
N GLN A 35 44.82 17.92 -28.37
CA GLN A 35 45.37 16.94 -27.46
C GLN A 35 45.02 17.25 -26.00
N THR A 36 45.15 18.50 -25.57
CA THR A 36 44.79 18.92 -24.20
C THR A 36 43.29 18.75 -23.93
N ILE A 37 42.42 19.10 -24.89
CA ILE A 37 40.98 18.89 -24.78
C ILE A 37 40.64 17.41 -24.64
N LEU A 38 41.27 16.53 -25.43
CA LEU A 38 41.06 15.07 -25.34
C LEU A 38 41.49 14.50 -23.98
N VAL A 39 42.62 14.97 -23.44
CA VAL A 39 43.11 14.54 -22.12
C VAL A 39 42.14 14.99 -21.02
N ILE A 40 41.70 16.25 -21.04
CA ILE A 40 40.72 16.79 -20.09
C ILE A 40 39.42 16.03 -20.17
N PHE A 41 38.93 15.78 -21.38
CA PHE A 41 37.71 14.98 -21.60
C PHE A 41 37.83 13.55 -21.05
N GLY A 42 38.97 12.90 -21.25
CA GLY A 42 39.28 11.58 -20.69
C GLY A 42 39.25 11.59 -19.17
N ILE A 43 39.85 12.59 -18.53
CA ILE A 43 39.85 12.71 -17.06
C ILE A 43 38.42 12.91 -16.52
N VAL A 44 37.66 13.81 -17.16
CA VAL A 44 36.24 14.05 -16.76
C VAL A 44 35.41 12.80 -16.92
N LEU A 45 35.59 12.04 -18.01
CA LEU A 45 34.86 10.78 -18.23
C LEU A 45 35.16 9.77 -17.12
N VAL A 46 36.43 9.59 -16.74
CA VAL A 46 36.82 8.68 -15.65
C VAL A 46 36.22 9.12 -14.32
N LEU A 47 36.20 10.42 -14.02
CA LEU A 47 35.58 10.95 -12.81
C LEU A 47 34.08 10.70 -12.78
N VAL A 48 33.37 10.92 -13.89
CA VAL A 48 31.92 10.65 -13.99
C VAL A 48 31.61 9.19 -13.81
N LEU A 49 32.40 8.31 -14.44
CA LEU A 49 32.23 6.86 -14.26
C LEU A 49 32.51 6.44 -12.81
N GLY A 50 33.54 6.99 -12.17
CA GLY A 50 33.83 6.75 -10.76
C GLY A 50 32.69 7.16 -9.83
N VAL A 51 32.12 8.35 -10.03
CA VAL A 51 30.97 8.85 -9.27
C VAL A 51 29.75 7.96 -9.52
N MET A 52 29.51 7.54 -10.76
CA MET A 52 28.39 6.67 -11.11
C MET A 52 28.49 5.29 -10.42
N VAL A 53 29.67 4.69 -10.41
CA VAL A 53 29.91 3.43 -9.70
C VAL A 53 29.75 3.62 -8.19
N PHE A 54 30.26 4.70 -7.63
CA PHE A 54 30.09 5.04 -6.21
C PHE A 54 28.61 5.17 -5.85
N LEU A 55 27.83 5.93 -6.61
CA LEU A 55 26.39 6.09 -6.39
C LEU A 55 25.64 4.75 -6.52
N MET A 56 25.99 3.93 -7.51
CA MET A 56 25.40 2.59 -7.65
C MET A 56 25.70 1.68 -6.46
N THR A 57 26.92 1.72 -5.90
CA THR A 57 27.25 0.91 -4.72
C THR A 57 26.52 1.40 -3.47
N GLU A 58 26.41 2.71 -3.27
CA GLU A 58 25.62 3.27 -2.16
C GLU A 58 24.13 2.98 -2.30
N PHE A 59 23.60 3.06 -3.52
CA PHE A 59 22.19 2.71 -3.76
C PHE A 59 21.90 1.23 -3.52
N ARG A 60 22.85 0.34 -3.86
CA ARG A 60 22.74 -1.10 -3.53
C ARG A 60 22.84 -1.35 -2.01
N ARG A 61 23.71 -0.63 -1.30
CA ARG A 61 23.82 -0.71 0.16
C ARG A 61 22.55 -0.23 0.85
N LEU A 62 21.93 0.85 0.38
CA LEU A 62 20.67 1.34 0.89
C LEU A 62 19.53 0.33 0.65
N LYS A 63 19.45 -0.28 -0.54
CA LYS A 63 18.46 -1.34 -0.80
C LYS A 63 18.64 -2.53 0.14
N THR A 64 19.87 -3.05 0.28
CA THR A 64 20.12 -4.19 1.18
C THR A 64 19.86 -3.85 2.65
N THR A 65 20.07 -2.61 3.09
CA THR A 65 19.80 -2.19 4.47
C THR A 65 18.29 -2.03 4.73
N VAL A 66 17.52 -1.62 3.73
CA VAL A 66 16.05 -1.53 3.80
C VAL A 66 15.44 -2.94 3.74
N ASP A 67 15.91 -3.80 2.86
CA ASP A 67 15.43 -5.19 2.73
C ASP A 67 15.80 -6.07 3.95
N LEU A 68 16.96 -5.84 4.56
CA LEU A 68 17.37 -6.53 5.80
C LEU A 68 16.63 -6.03 7.05
N LYS A 69 16.08 -4.82 7.05
CA LYS A 69 15.33 -4.27 8.19
C LYS A 69 13.82 -4.56 8.15
N ARG A 70 13.31 -5.12 7.07
CA ARG A 70 11.95 -5.66 7.00
C ARG A 70 12.02 -7.13 6.63
N PRO A 71 11.97 -8.04 7.59
CA PRO A 71 11.56 -9.40 7.27
C PRO A 71 10.12 -9.31 6.75
N VAL A 72 9.96 -9.42 5.44
CA VAL A 72 8.65 -9.42 4.75
C VAL A 72 7.68 -10.43 5.41
N ALA A 73 8.21 -11.49 5.99
CA ALA A 73 7.46 -12.47 6.76
C ALA A 73 6.88 -11.90 8.08
N ALA A 74 7.63 -11.07 8.80
CA ALA A 74 7.17 -10.47 10.07
C ALA A 74 6.12 -9.37 9.84
N ASP A 75 6.27 -8.59 8.76
CA ASP A 75 5.29 -7.54 8.38
C ASP A 75 3.95 -8.20 7.96
N ASN A 76 4.00 -9.31 7.22
CA ASN A 76 2.82 -10.08 6.84
C ASN A 76 2.14 -10.75 8.05
N SER A 77 2.90 -11.24 9.04
CA SER A 77 2.34 -11.82 10.26
C SER A 77 1.60 -10.78 11.09
N LEU A 78 2.14 -9.57 11.21
CA LEU A 78 1.51 -8.47 11.94
C LEU A 78 0.20 -8.02 11.28
N LEU A 79 0.20 -7.87 9.95
CA LEU A 79 -1.01 -7.52 9.20
C LEU A 79 -2.10 -8.60 9.32
N ARG A 80 -1.70 -9.87 9.29
CA ARG A 80 -2.61 -10.99 9.51
C ARG A 80 -3.17 -11.01 10.93
N LEU A 81 -2.35 -10.76 11.93
CA LEU A 81 -2.80 -10.69 13.32
C LEU A 81 -3.83 -9.57 13.50
N GLN A 82 -3.56 -8.37 12.98
CA GLN A 82 -4.50 -7.25 13.00
C GLN A 82 -5.82 -7.58 12.27
N ALA A 83 -5.75 -8.30 11.17
CA ALA A 83 -6.95 -8.74 10.45
C ALA A 83 -7.79 -9.70 11.29
N TYR A 84 -7.17 -10.66 11.98
CA TYR A 84 -7.87 -11.58 12.88
C TYR A 84 -8.45 -10.87 14.12
N GLU A 85 -7.76 -9.86 14.67
CA GLU A 85 -8.31 -9.03 15.74
C GLU A 85 -9.59 -8.31 15.31
N ARG A 86 -9.58 -7.69 14.12
CA ARG A 86 -10.78 -7.07 13.54
C ARG A 86 -11.90 -8.06 13.28
N LEU A 87 -11.55 -9.26 12.84
CA LEU A 87 -12.52 -10.32 12.59
C LEU A 87 -13.16 -10.85 13.90
N THR A 88 -12.38 -10.92 14.97
CA THR A 88 -12.86 -11.22 16.31
C THR A 88 -13.90 -10.18 16.76
N LEU A 89 -13.58 -8.89 16.60
CA LEU A 89 -14.51 -7.81 16.91
C LEU A 89 -15.77 -7.86 16.05
N LEU A 90 -15.65 -8.15 14.76
CA LEU A 90 -16.79 -8.31 13.86
C LEU A 90 -17.70 -9.46 14.35
N ALA A 91 -17.13 -10.64 14.59
CA ALA A 91 -17.91 -11.82 15.02
C ALA A 91 -18.63 -11.58 16.36
N ASP A 92 -17.96 -10.92 17.30
CA ASP A 92 -18.55 -10.55 18.59
C ASP A 92 -19.67 -9.50 18.43
N ARG A 93 -19.48 -8.50 17.59
CA ARG A 93 -20.45 -7.42 17.38
C ARG A 93 -21.72 -7.88 16.67
N ILE A 94 -21.61 -8.83 15.73
CA ILE A 94 -22.77 -9.41 15.03
C ILE A 94 -23.39 -10.58 15.75
N ALA A 95 -22.79 -11.06 16.85
CA ALA A 95 -23.41 -12.08 17.69
C ALA A 95 -24.78 -11.62 18.20
N LEU A 96 -25.83 -12.39 17.99
CA LEU A 96 -27.23 -11.98 18.22
C LEU A 96 -27.46 -11.42 19.62
N LYS A 97 -26.91 -12.07 20.65
CA LYS A 97 -27.02 -11.63 22.04
C LYS A 97 -26.43 -10.22 22.23
N ASN A 98 -25.22 -10.02 21.76
CA ASN A 98 -24.51 -8.72 21.90
C ASN A 98 -25.18 -7.62 21.08
N LEU A 99 -25.63 -7.97 19.87
CA LEU A 99 -26.29 -7.06 18.96
C LEU A 99 -27.60 -6.52 19.54
N VAL A 100 -28.48 -7.40 20.01
CA VAL A 100 -29.76 -7.02 20.64
C VAL A 100 -29.54 -6.18 21.90
N THR A 101 -28.57 -6.55 22.74
CA THR A 101 -28.28 -5.79 23.98
C THR A 101 -27.83 -4.37 23.69
N ARG A 102 -27.11 -4.13 22.59
CA ARG A 102 -26.64 -2.79 22.19
C ARG A 102 -27.70 -1.92 21.51
N MET A 103 -28.68 -2.53 20.85
CA MET A 103 -29.67 -1.82 20.02
C MET A 103 -31.05 -1.76 20.69
N HIS A 104 -31.13 -1.90 22.00
CA HIS A 104 -32.40 -1.86 22.71
C HIS A 104 -33.01 -0.45 22.70
N ASP A 105 -34.11 -0.29 21.96
CA ASP A 105 -34.95 0.92 22.00
C ASP A 105 -36.41 0.49 22.21
N THR A 106 -37.05 1.09 23.21
CA THR A 106 -38.43 0.74 23.61
C THR A 106 -39.48 1.38 22.71
N GLN A 107 -39.10 2.30 21.82
CA GLN A 107 -40.05 3.03 20.96
C GLN A 107 -40.28 2.31 19.60
N PHE A 108 -39.40 1.37 19.24
CA PHE A 108 -39.52 0.66 17.99
C PHE A 108 -40.54 -0.47 18.03
N THR A 109 -41.17 -0.75 16.87
CA THR A 109 -41.87 -1.99 16.62
C THR A 109 -40.86 -3.15 16.44
N ALA A 110 -41.31 -4.40 16.53
CA ALA A 110 -40.49 -5.56 16.26
C ALA A 110 -39.81 -5.53 14.87
N ARG A 111 -40.53 -5.04 13.86
CA ARG A 111 -40.04 -4.93 12.48
C ARG A 111 -38.97 -3.87 12.31
N GLU A 112 -39.14 -2.71 12.96
CA GLU A 112 -38.15 -1.63 12.92
C GLU A 112 -36.87 -2.04 13.64
N LEU A 113 -36.96 -2.71 14.79
CA LEU A 113 -35.79 -3.26 15.47
C LEU A 113 -35.10 -4.30 14.57
N ALA A 114 -35.83 -5.25 14.00
CA ALA A 114 -35.26 -6.26 13.12
C ALA A 114 -34.52 -5.66 11.92
N ALA A 115 -35.12 -4.63 11.28
CA ALA A 115 -34.48 -3.93 10.17
C ALA A 115 -33.18 -3.25 10.62
N GLY A 116 -33.14 -2.60 11.78
CA GLY A 116 -31.96 -1.97 12.34
C GLY A 116 -30.87 -2.99 12.70
N LEU A 117 -31.23 -4.14 13.27
CA LEU A 117 -30.28 -5.22 13.57
C LEU A 117 -29.64 -5.77 12.29
N ILE A 118 -30.44 -6.04 11.24
CA ILE A 118 -29.97 -6.53 9.95
C ILE A 118 -29.03 -5.52 9.28
N GLU A 119 -29.40 -4.24 9.26
CA GLU A 119 -28.58 -3.18 8.70
C GLU A 119 -27.24 -3.05 9.44
N THR A 120 -27.26 -3.17 10.76
CA THR A 120 -26.03 -3.16 11.57
C THR A 120 -25.12 -4.34 11.22
N ILE A 121 -25.67 -5.56 11.06
CA ILE A 121 -24.88 -6.74 10.66
C ILE A 121 -24.23 -6.50 9.29
N ARG A 122 -24.97 -5.96 8.32
CA ARG A 122 -24.46 -5.66 6.97
C ARG A 122 -23.34 -4.62 7.02
N SER A 123 -23.57 -3.51 7.70
CA SER A 123 -22.63 -2.42 7.83
C SER A 123 -21.32 -2.87 8.50
N GLU A 124 -21.38 -3.65 9.60
CA GLU A 124 -20.21 -4.19 10.26
C GLU A 124 -19.44 -5.15 9.33
N TYR A 125 -20.13 -5.98 8.56
CA TYR A 125 -19.50 -6.89 7.61
C TYR A 125 -18.82 -6.13 6.46
N GLU A 126 -19.49 -5.15 5.85
CA GLU A 126 -18.96 -4.34 4.76
C GLU A 126 -17.73 -3.53 5.20
N TYR A 127 -17.76 -2.98 6.42
CA TYR A 127 -16.61 -2.27 6.99
C TYR A 127 -15.35 -3.14 7.10
N ASN A 128 -15.53 -4.45 7.27
CA ASN A 128 -14.44 -5.40 7.46
C ASN A 128 -14.12 -6.23 6.19
N ILE A 129 -14.77 -5.99 5.06
CA ILE A 129 -14.66 -6.82 3.84
C ILE A 129 -13.22 -6.95 3.31
N THR A 130 -12.40 -5.93 3.50
CA THR A 130 -10.99 -5.93 3.05
C THR A 130 -10.11 -6.89 3.84
N GLN A 131 -10.53 -7.31 5.03
CA GLN A 131 -9.76 -8.22 5.88
C GLN A 131 -9.64 -9.62 5.28
N GLN A 132 -10.56 -10.01 4.37
CA GLN A 132 -10.50 -11.29 3.65
C GLN A 132 -9.18 -11.51 2.91
N ASN A 133 -8.45 -10.44 2.55
CA ASN A 133 -7.19 -10.53 1.83
C ASN A 133 -6.01 -11.04 2.71
N TYR A 134 -6.16 -11.01 4.03
CA TYR A 134 -5.09 -11.29 4.99
C TYR A 134 -5.32 -12.54 5.83
N ILE A 135 -6.52 -13.13 5.76
CA ILE A 135 -6.94 -14.24 6.61
C ILE A 135 -7.15 -15.52 5.80
N ASN A 136 -7.29 -16.63 6.52
CA ASN A 136 -7.64 -17.92 5.94
C ASN A 136 -9.04 -17.85 5.28
N PRO A 137 -9.20 -18.24 4.01
CA PRO A 137 -10.49 -18.23 3.31
C PRO A 137 -11.61 -19.01 4.02
N GLU A 138 -11.28 -20.10 4.70
CA GLU A 138 -12.27 -20.90 5.45
C GLU A 138 -12.82 -20.14 6.66
N VAL A 139 -11.95 -19.35 7.35
CA VAL A 139 -12.39 -18.50 8.46
C VAL A 139 -13.26 -17.36 7.95
N TRP A 140 -12.89 -16.74 6.83
CA TRP A 140 -13.73 -15.71 6.20
C TRP A 140 -15.12 -16.26 5.83
N LYS A 141 -15.16 -17.47 5.23
CA LYS A 141 -16.38 -18.16 4.89
C LYS A 141 -17.25 -18.44 6.14
N ALA A 142 -16.62 -18.84 7.25
CA ALA A 142 -17.31 -19.05 8.51
C ALA A 142 -17.97 -17.76 9.04
N VAL A 143 -17.27 -16.61 8.95
CA VAL A 143 -17.83 -15.29 9.33
C VAL A 143 -18.94 -14.87 8.38
N THR A 144 -18.81 -15.12 7.09
CA THR A 144 -19.86 -14.86 6.11
C THR A 144 -21.12 -15.68 6.43
N ASN A 145 -20.95 -16.95 6.72
CA ASN A 145 -22.05 -17.83 7.12
C ASN A 145 -22.70 -17.36 8.42
N LEU A 146 -21.93 -16.90 9.41
CA LEU A 146 -22.46 -16.32 10.65
C LEU A 146 -23.35 -15.11 10.36
N LYS A 147 -22.87 -14.19 9.49
CA LYS A 147 -23.65 -13.03 9.05
C LYS A 147 -24.98 -13.46 8.41
N ASP A 148 -24.94 -14.37 7.45
CA ASP A 148 -26.12 -14.80 6.70
C ASP A 148 -27.11 -15.55 7.62
N GLN A 149 -26.61 -16.40 8.50
CA GLN A 149 -27.42 -17.13 9.48
C GLN A 149 -28.10 -16.18 10.47
N ASN A 150 -27.38 -15.18 10.98
CA ASN A 150 -27.96 -14.22 11.91
C ASN A 150 -29.08 -13.39 11.26
N ILE A 151 -28.88 -12.96 10.00
CA ILE A 151 -29.93 -12.25 9.24
C ILE A 151 -31.13 -13.15 9.04
N TYR A 152 -30.92 -14.43 8.68
CA TYR A 152 -32.00 -15.39 8.51
C TYR A 152 -32.80 -15.59 9.82
N ILE A 153 -32.11 -15.81 10.96
CA ILE A 153 -32.74 -15.99 12.28
C ILE A 153 -33.57 -14.77 12.68
N ILE A 154 -33.04 -13.56 12.50
CA ILE A 154 -33.76 -12.33 12.83
C ILE A 154 -35.06 -12.25 12.00
N ASN A 155 -35.00 -12.55 10.71
CA ASN A 155 -36.17 -12.52 9.84
C ASN A 155 -37.20 -13.58 10.26
N GLU A 156 -36.82 -14.83 10.50
CA GLU A 156 -37.71 -15.91 10.89
C GLU A 156 -38.39 -15.65 12.24
N LEU A 157 -37.61 -15.21 13.25
CA LEU A 157 -38.16 -14.88 14.55
C LEU A 157 -39.15 -13.71 14.48
N THR A 158 -38.79 -12.66 13.71
CA THR A 158 -39.66 -11.49 13.55
C THR A 158 -40.95 -11.83 12.78
N ALA A 159 -40.87 -12.70 11.77
CA ALA A 159 -42.03 -13.14 11.00
C ALA A 159 -42.99 -13.99 11.83
N SER A 160 -42.49 -14.69 12.86
CA SER A 160 -43.31 -15.48 13.77
C SER A 160 -44.07 -14.69 14.84
N LEU A 161 -43.72 -13.37 15.00
CA LEU A 161 -44.35 -12.50 15.98
C LEU A 161 -45.68 -11.92 15.49
N PRO A 162 -46.61 -11.56 16.39
CA PRO A 162 -47.82 -10.86 16.03
C PRO A 162 -47.55 -9.54 15.32
N PRO A 163 -48.49 -9.05 14.47
CA PRO A 163 -48.30 -7.79 13.70
C PRO A 163 -48.06 -6.56 14.57
N HIS A 164 -48.49 -6.56 15.80
CA HIS A 164 -48.32 -5.45 16.78
C HIS A 164 -47.24 -5.72 17.83
N ALA A 165 -46.36 -6.66 17.56
CA ALA A 165 -45.25 -6.98 18.47
C ALA A 165 -44.32 -5.78 18.65
N THR A 166 -43.84 -5.58 19.85
CA THR A 166 -42.91 -4.53 20.22
C THR A 166 -41.45 -4.95 19.99
N ALA A 167 -40.54 -3.97 20.00
CA ALA A 167 -39.10 -4.24 20.01
C ALA A 167 -38.69 -5.19 21.16
N LEU A 168 -39.34 -5.06 22.31
CA LEU A 168 -39.09 -5.94 23.46
C LEU A 168 -39.46 -7.41 23.16
N ASP A 169 -40.54 -7.62 22.46
CA ASP A 169 -40.97 -8.99 22.08
C ASP A 169 -39.98 -9.61 21.10
N CYS A 170 -39.51 -8.83 20.10
CA CYS A 170 -38.46 -9.26 19.20
C CYS A 170 -37.15 -9.58 19.93
N SER A 171 -36.70 -8.67 20.81
CA SER A 171 -35.50 -8.85 21.63
C SER A 171 -35.57 -10.11 22.46
N ARG A 172 -36.73 -10.34 23.12
CA ARG A 172 -36.98 -11.54 23.93
C ARG A 172 -36.92 -12.82 23.08
N ALA A 173 -37.55 -12.83 21.91
CA ALA A 173 -37.52 -13.97 21.00
C ALA A 173 -36.10 -14.31 20.56
N ILE A 174 -35.28 -13.29 20.19
CA ILE A 174 -33.88 -13.48 19.81
C ILE A 174 -33.07 -13.99 21.00
N LEU A 175 -33.21 -13.43 22.21
CA LEU A 175 -32.48 -13.86 23.38
C LEU A 175 -32.86 -15.29 23.79
N GLN A 176 -34.13 -15.66 23.70
CA GLN A 176 -34.56 -17.03 23.93
C GLN A 176 -33.96 -18.01 22.94
N TYR A 177 -33.87 -17.64 21.67
CA TYR A 177 -33.20 -18.44 20.65
C TYR A 177 -31.71 -18.63 21.00
N THR A 178 -31.01 -17.58 21.47
CA THR A 178 -29.58 -17.66 21.82
C THR A 178 -29.28 -18.48 23.08
N THR A 179 -30.27 -18.75 23.91
CA THR A 179 -30.11 -19.62 25.10
C THR A 179 -30.42 -21.09 24.84
N ALA A 180 -31.02 -21.42 23.69
CA ALA A 180 -31.22 -22.79 23.28
C ALA A 180 -29.93 -23.42 22.77
N ASP A 181 -29.76 -24.74 22.90
CA ASP A 181 -28.52 -25.51 22.59
C ASP A 181 -28.01 -25.35 21.13
N ASN A 182 -28.77 -24.73 20.26
CA ASN A 182 -28.43 -24.54 18.84
C ASN A 182 -27.73 -23.20 18.54
N ALA A 183 -27.44 -22.38 19.53
CA ALA A 183 -27.16 -20.95 19.33
C ALA A 183 -25.67 -20.56 19.28
N GLU A 184 -24.73 -21.50 19.31
CA GLU A 184 -23.29 -21.16 19.43
C GLU A 184 -22.52 -21.02 18.11
N LEU A 185 -23.17 -20.63 17.01
CA LEU A 185 -22.44 -20.40 15.77
C LEU A 185 -21.37 -19.31 15.93
N SER A 186 -21.66 -18.25 16.67
CA SER A 186 -20.67 -17.21 16.99
C SER A 186 -19.50 -17.75 17.80
N GLY A 187 -19.74 -18.62 18.78
CA GLY A 187 -18.68 -19.28 19.55
C GLY A 187 -17.80 -20.18 18.68
N ILE A 188 -18.40 -20.94 17.76
CA ILE A 188 -17.66 -21.78 16.81
C ILE A 188 -16.75 -20.93 15.92
N VAL A 189 -17.27 -19.81 15.40
CA VAL A 189 -16.49 -18.88 14.55
C VAL A 189 -15.36 -18.25 15.35
N LEU A 190 -15.61 -17.79 16.57
CA LEU A 190 -14.57 -17.22 17.44
C LEU A 190 -13.48 -18.23 17.77
N ASN A 191 -13.84 -19.50 18.02
CA ASN A 191 -12.87 -20.58 18.24
C ASN A 191 -12.02 -20.85 16.99
N ALA A 192 -12.62 -20.81 15.79
CA ALA A 192 -11.89 -20.95 14.54
C ALA A 192 -10.90 -19.81 14.32
N ILE A 193 -11.31 -18.57 14.62
CA ILE A 193 -10.43 -17.38 14.57
C ILE A 193 -9.25 -17.56 15.54
N GLN A 194 -9.51 -17.91 16.79
CA GLN A 194 -8.47 -18.13 17.81
C GLN A 194 -7.48 -19.23 17.43
N TYR A 195 -7.97 -20.31 16.81
CA TYR A 195 -7.10 -21.37 16.32
C TYR A 195 -6.11 -20.87 15.25
N GLU A 196 -6.55 -20.06 14.30
CA GLU A 196 -5.67 -19.49 13.28
C GLU A 196 -4.69 -18.45 13.87
N VAL A 197 -5.12 -17.65 14.84
CA VAL A 197 -4.24 -16.71 15.56
C VAL A 197 -3.10 -17.44 16.27
N LYS A 198 -3.40 -18.58 16.95
CA LYS A 198 -2.37 -19.39 17.63
C LYS A 198 -1.30 -19.96 16.70
N LYS A 199 -1.58 -20.08 15.39
CA LYS A 199 -0.59 -20.52 14.40
C LYS A 199 0.36 -19.38 13.97
N LEU A 200 0.00 -18.13 14.25
CA LEU A 200 0.78 -16.95 13.84
C LEU A 200 1.74 -16.48 14.92
N ILE A 201 1.50 -16.88 16.17
CA ILE A 201 2.29 -16.56 17.36
C ILE A 201 3.21 -17.75 17.67
#